data_2b8636c486fe589855a759e0c20b351a
#
_entry.id   2b8636c486fe589855a759e0c20b351a
#
_cell.length_a   1.000
_cell.length_b   1.000
_cell.length_c   1.000
_cell.angle_alpha   90.00
_cell.angle_beta   90.00
_cell.angle_gamma   90.00
#
_symmetry.space_group_name_H-M   'P 1'
#
loop_
_entity.id
_entity.type
_entity.pdbx_description
1 polymer ?
#
loop_
_entity_poly.entity_id
_entity_poly.type
_entity_poly.pdbx_seq_one_letter_code
_entity_poly.pdbx_strand_id
1 'polypeptide(L)'
;GDKLQNFLSGVNVVNLALSGRSSKSFATGINENGAVDDSAVANYTQLKENIKAGDTLIIAWGHNDEKTDSYRFTDPNGDKNTAGSFKNSLYENYIKLAQDKGATPILCTPIVRRTASGAWGNNDIHIANNGDYAQAVRDLGTELGITVIDSLNNTKSLYDTVGVGTAPKDAENGDSETVAPTGSAALHATDQGLVVDNTHLNDFGATMVAYMMAKDIQASNTSLASHVANLTEPTVDMLTRNAGWVKFNEGVWNKPEPAIWKLSSPWEAMAFGSGVSGITEDSHPNHDAIQKDATTFEIVVRNNKGKIAGSEDGMMMAFQEIGPNDDFTLTATATVGEGFKVGNQIGFGLICRDNMFIADNYKTKADYVTAGYTQQSVSSVSTPVAPFARLNGALDKANVLETAPAAGDSIELKLTRKDGVYTAQYGNNAPVTYTDVNLAALNAGHDYVGMFVSRNADITFSNVSLTVDAK
;
A
#
# COMPACT_ATOMS: atom_id res chain seq x y z
N GLY A 1 6.47 7.44 8.86
CA GLY A 1 5.94 8.39 9.85
C GLY A 1 5.08 7.71 10.89
N ASP A 2 4.07 6.94 10.50
CA ASP A 2 3.01 6.44 11.40
C ASP A 2 3.51 5.61 12.59
N LYS A 3 4.56 4.81 12.40
CA LYS A 3 5.14 3.99 13.49
C LYS A 3 5.73 4.81 14.64
N LEU A 4 6.06 6.08 14.42
CA LEU A 4 6.55 6.94 15.49
C LEU A 4 5.48 7.18 16.58
N GLN A 5 4.19 7.12 16.21
CA GLN A 5 3.10 7.22 17.18
C GLN A 5 3.17 6.16 18.28
N ASN A 6 3.71 4.98 17.99
CA ASN A 6 3.83 3.89 18.96
C ASN A 6 4.76 4.26 20.16
N PHE A 7 5.63 5.24 19.98
CA PHE A 7 6.63 5.67 20.94
C PHE A 7 6.36 7.07 21.51
N LEU A 8 5.22 7.66 21.17
CA LEU A 8 4.82 8.98 21.64
C LEU A 8 3.47 8.91 22.35
N SER A 9 3.31 9.71 23.39
CA SER A 9 2.05 9.86 24.14
C SER A 9 1.67 11.32 24.32
N GLY A 10 0.36 11.61 24.35
CA GLY A 10 -0.14 12.97 24.53
C GLY A 10 0.03 13.88 23.31
N VAL A 11 0.46 13.35 22.18
CA VAL A 11 0.57 14.02 20.88
C VAL A 11 0.07 13.11 19.76
N ASN A 12 -0.34 13.70 18.64
CA ASN A 12 -0.74 12.97 17.43
C ASN A 12 0.33 13.14 16.36
N VAL A 13 0.73 12.04 15.73
CA VAL A 13 1.61 12.04 14.56
C VAL A 13 0.76 12.09 13.30
N VAL A 14 0.90 13.17 12.53
CA VAL A 14 0.26 13.33 11.21
C VAL A 14 1.32 13.07 10.14
N ASN A 15 1.17 12.00 9.38
CA ASN A 15 2.08 11.64 8.30
C ASN A 15 1.58 12.23 6.97
N LEU A 16 2.32 13.21 6.46
CA LEU A 16 2.03 13.87 5.17
C LEU A 16 2.96 13.42 4.05
N ALA A 17 3.88 12.47 4.33
CA ALA A 17 4.83 11.98 3.34
C ALA A 17 4.13 11.28 2.16
N LEU A 18 4.66 11.48 0.96
CA LEU A 18 4.21 10.85 -0.27
C LEU A 18 5.37 10.10 -0.93
N SER A 19 5.07 8.90 -1.42
CA SER A 19 6.03 8.10 -2.18
C SER A 19 6.53 8.84 -3.43
N GLY A 20 7.82 8.67 -3.74
CA GLY A 20 8.41 9.22 -4.95
C GLY A 20 8.66 10.74 -4.94
N ARG A 21 8.34 11.46 -3.85
CA ARG A 21 8.55 12.90 -3.75
C ARG A 21 9.93 13.24 -3.17
N SER A 22 10.54 14.32 -3.69
CA SER A 22 11.68 15.00 -3.10
C SER A 22 11.21 16.21 -2.28
N SER A 23 12.10 16.84 -1.52
CA SER A 23 11.80 18.09 -0.82
C SER A 23 11.25 19.16 -1.75
N LYS A 24 11.74 19.24 -3.00
CA LYS A 24 11.29 20.13 -4.04
C LYS A 24 9.95 19.72 -4.63
N SER A 25 9.82 18.49 -5.11
CA SER A 25 8.61 18.06 -5.83
C SER A 25 7.37 17.97 -4.94
N PHE A 26 7.53 17.71 -3.65
CA PHE A 26 6.45 17.78 -2.68
C PHE A 26 5.95 19.22 -2.47
N ALA A 27 6.88 20.17 -2.34
CA ALA A 27 6.53 21.58 -2.12
C ALA A 27 5.98 22.27 -3.38
N THR A 28 6.50 21.93 -4.57
CA THR A 28 6.04 22.52 -5.85
C THR A 28 4.77 21.84 -6.37
N GLY A 29 4.46 20.62 -5.94
CA GLY A 29 3.34 19.85 -6.46
C GLY A 29 3.48 19.45 -7.93
N ILE A 30 4.71 19.34 -8.46
CA ILE A 30 4.96 19.00 -9.88
C ILE A 30 5.47 17.55 -9.97
N ASN A 31 4.91 16.79 -10.91
CA ASN A 31 5.28 15.42 -11.22
C ASN A 31 6.28 15.31 -12.40
N GLU A 32 6.63 14.07 -12.77
CA GLU A 32 7.58 13.74 -13.84
C GLU A 32 7.21 14.28 -15.23
N ASN A 33 5.93 14.55 -15.46
CA ASN A 33 5.42 15.06 -16.73
C ASN A 33 5.30 16.60 -16.74
N GLY A 34 5.75 17.27 -15.66
CA GLY A 34 5.57 18.71 -15.49
C GLY A 34 4.13 19.10 -15.16
N ALA A 35 3.26 18.12 -14.87
CA ALA A 35 1.88 18.36 -14.49
C ALA A 35 1.74 18.49 -12.96
N VAL A 36 0.59 19.00 -12.53
CA VAL A 36 0.25 19.11 -11.10
C VAL A 36 0.01 17.70 -10.53
N ASP A 37 0.61 17.45 -9.37
CA ASP A 37 0.33 16.31 -8.51
C ASP A 37 -0.63 16.74 -7.40
N ASP A 38 -1.91 16.45 -7.59
CA ASP A 38 -2.96 16.89 -6.67
C ASP A 38 -2.73 16.39 -5.24
N SER A 39 -2.16 15.19 -5.07
CA SER A 39 -1.86 14.64 -3.74
C SER A 39 -0.72 15.39 -3.05
N ALA A 40 0.34 15.75 -3.78
CA ALA A 40 1.43 16.56 -3.22
C ALA A 40 0.94 17.96 -2.86
N VAL A 41 0.13 18.59 -3.72
CA VAL A 41 -0.49 19.89 -3.47
C VAL A 41 -1.38 19.85 -2.23
N ALA A 42 -2.23 18.83 -2.12
CA ALA A 42 -3.13 18.66 -0.98
C ALA A 42 -2.35 18.50 0.34
N ASN A 43 -1.35 17.60 0.38
CA ASN A 43 -0.57 17.34 1.59
C ASN A 43 0.28 18.54 2.00
N TYR A 44 0.90 19.24 1.03
CA TYR A 44 1.69 20.43 1.34
C TYR A 44 0.79 21.62 1.78
N THR A 45 -0.40 21.73 1.21
CA THR A 45 -1.42 22.69 1.66
C THR A 45 -1.87 22.39 3.07
N GLN A 46 -2.17 21.12 3.38
CA GLN A 46 -2.52 20.67 4.73
C GLN A 46 -1.41 21.02 5.73
N LEU A 47 -0.12 20.80 5.39
CA LEU A 47 1.00 21.22 6.21
C LEU A 47 0.96 22.72 6.50
N LYS A 48 0.85 23.57 5.46
CA LYS A 48 0.89 25.04 5.59
C LYS A 48 -0.27 25.60 6.41
N GLU A 49 -1.45 25.01 6.28
CA GLU A 49 -2.67 25.50 6.91
C GLU A 49 -2.80 25.06 8.36
N ASN A 50 -2.34 23.84 8.69
CA ASN A 50 -2.60 23.26 10.00
C ASN A 50 -1.42 23.37 10.99
N ILE A 51 -0.19 23.52 10.51
CA ILE A 51 0.96 23.70 11.41
C ILE A 51 0.83 24.99 12.23
N LYS A 52 1.07 24.90 13.52
CA LYS A 52 0.89 26.00 14.48
C LYS A 52 1.91 25.99 15.59
N ALA A 53 1.90 27.04 16.41
CA ALA A 53 2.76 27.16 17.57
C ALA A 53 2.59 25.97 18.54
N GLY A 54 3.71 25.43 18.96
CA GLY A 54 3.80 24.25 19.83
C GLY A 54 3.84 22.90 19.08
N ASP A 55 3.57 22.87 17.77
CA ASP A 55 3.77 21.66 16.99
C ASP A 55 5.26 21.39 16.74
N THR A 56 5.58 20.15 16.41
CA THR A 56 6.92 19.75 15.92
C THR A 56 6.83 19.28 14.48
N LEU A 57 7.62 19.87 13.59
CA LEU A 57 7.74 19.43 12.20
C LEU A 57 9.00 18.58 12.03
N ILE A 58 8.83 17.26 11.81
CA ILE A 58 9.91 16.35 11.49
C ILE A 58 10.11 16.33 9.98
N ILE A 59 11.31 16.68 9.53
CA ILE A 59 11.66 16.91 8.11
C ILE A 59 12.68 15.85 7.70
N ALA A 60 12.28 14.90 6.87
CA ALA A 60 13.10 13.78 6.41
C ALA A 60 13.03 13.65 4.87
N TRP A 61 14.07 14.11 4.18
CA TRP A 61 14.20 14.10 2.73
C TRP A 61 15.57 13.59 2.30
N GLY A 62 15.77 13.31 1.01
CA GLY A 62 17.07 12.94 0.43
C GLY A 62 16.94 11.90 -0.69
N HIS A 63 16.26 10.77 -0.47
CA HIS A 63 16.17 9.64 -1.41
C HIS A 63 15.77 10.02 -2.84
N ASN A 64 14.88 10.99 -2.98
CA ASN A 64 14.41 11.46 -4.27
C ASN A 64 15.07 12.79 -4.69
N ASP A 65 15.65 13.52 -3.76
CA ASP A 65 16.40 14.75 -4.02
C ASP A 65 17.67 14.48 -4.83
N GLU A 66 18.26 13.30 -4.67
CA GLU A 66 19.46 12.83 -5.42
C GLU A 66 19.15 12.37 -6.86
N LYS A 67 17.87 12.22 -7.24
CA LYS A 67 17.49 11.86 -8.61
C LYS A 67 17.76 13.01 -9.57
N THR A 68 18.27 12.71 -10.74
CA THR A 68 18.73 13.71 -11.72
C THR A 68 17.62 14.33 -12.56
N ASP A 69 16.40 13.84 -12.45
CA ASP A 69 15.26 14.48 -13.14
C ASP A 69 14.92 15.84 -12.55
N SER A 70 14.55 16.79 -13.42
CA SER A 70 14.43 18.21 -13.09
C SER A 70 13.37 18.53 -12.04
N TYR A 71 12.34 17.70 -11.92
CA TYR A 71 11.24 17.96 -10.97
C TYR A 71 11.59 17.54 -9.53
N ARG A 72 12.51 16.57 -9.33
CA ARG A 72 12.95 16.09 -8.01
C ARG A 72 14.29 16.66 -7.58
N PHE A 73 15.22 16.80 -8.50
CA PHE A 73 16.61 17.13 -8.23
C PHE A 73 16.77 18.39 -7.40
N THR A 74 17.63 18.31 -6.37
CA THR A 74 18.18 19.43 -5.62
C THR A 74 19.70 19.22 -5.47
N ASP A 75 20.49 20.30 -5.58
CA ASP A 75 21.95 20.22 -5.50
C ASP A 75 22.43 20.06 -4.04
N PRO A 76 23.17 19.01 -3.68
CA PRO A 76 23.67 18.81 -2.33
C PRO A 76 24.72 19.83 -1.89
N ASN A 77 25.36 20.55 -2.81
CA ASN A 77 26.55 21.37 -2.54
C ASN A 77 26.25 22.86 -2.22
N GLY A 78 25.07 23.36 -2.54
CA GLY A 78 24.70 24.74 -2.24
C GLY A 78 24.40 25.00 -0.76
N ASP A 79 24.39 26.28 -0.36
CA ASP A 79 23.92 26.70 0.96
C ASP A 79 22.40 26.96 0.98
N LYS A 80 21.84 27.34 2.14
CA LYS A 80 20.40 27.59 2.29
C LYS A 80 19.88 28.80 1.48
N ASN A 81 20.75 29.68 0.98
CA ASN A 81 20.39 30.84 0.18
C ASN A 81 20.57 30.58 -1.33
N THR A 82 21.20 29.46 -1.67
CA THR A 82 21.43 29.06 -3.08
C THR A 82 20.21 28.38 -3.66
N ALA A 83 19.46 29.09 -4.50
CA ALA A 83 18.27 28.55 -5.14
C ALA A 83 18.55 27.23 -5.87
N GLY A 84 17.72 26.22 -5.61
CA GLY A 84 17.87 24.88 -6.18
C GLY A 84 18.79 23.95 -5.40
N SER A 85 19.47 24.42 -4.35
CA SER A 85 20.22 23.54 -3.46
C SER A 85 19.28 22.75 -2.55
N PHE A 86 19.76 21.60 -2.04
CA PHE A 86 19.02 20.79 -1.09
C PHE A 86 18.79 21.56 0.21
N LYS A 87 19.81 22.23 0.74
CA LYS A 87 19.68 23.07 1.94
C LYS A 87 18.67 24.20 1.75
N ASN A 88 18.63 24.84 0.57
CA ASN A 88 17.64 25.86 0.25
C ASN A 88 16.22 25.29 0.22
N SER A 89 16.04 24.13 -0.40
CA SER A 89 14.73 23.47 -0.44
C SER A 89 14.22 23.12 0.95
N LEU A 90 15.08 22.59 1.83
CA LEU A 90 14.71 22.29 3.23
C LEU A 90 14.39 23.57 3.99
N TYR A 91 15.20 24.63 3.82
CA TYR A 91 15.03 25.86 4.56
C TYR A 91 13.78 26.63 4.17
N GLU A 92 13.61 26.95 2.88
CA GLU A 92 12.52 27.80 2.41
C GLU A 92 11.16 27.10 2.49
N ASN A 93 11.09 25.79 2.20
CA ASN A 93 9.80 25.10 2.12
C ASN A 93 9.32 24.55 3.48
N TYR A 94 10.22 24.26 4.43
CA TYR A 94 9.83 23.54 5.64
C TYR A 94 10.31 24.23 6.92
N ILE A 95 11.60 24.54 7.04
CA ILE A 95 12.15 25.08 8.29
C ILE A 95 11.57 26.46 8.59
N LYS A 96 11.64 27.36 7.62
CA LYS A 96 11.09 28.70 7.73
C LYS A 96 9.58 28.69 7.99
N LEU A 97 8.84 27.83 7.29
CA LEU A 97 7.42 27.65 7.53
C LEU A 97 7.13 27.26 8.99
N ALA A 98 7.85 26.27 9.53
CA ALA A 98 7.69 25.88 10.92
C ALA A 98 8.01 27.04 11.89
N GLN A 99 9.15 27.71 11.69
CA GLN A 99 9.58 28.85 12.52
C GLN A 99 8.59 30.00 12.48
N ASP A 100 8.10 30.38 11.28
CA ASP A 100 7.12 31.47 11.10
C ASP A 100 5.77 31.17 11.78
N LYS A 101 5.44 29.87 11.94
CA LYS A 101 4.23 29.41 12.64
C LYS A 101 4.47 29.14 14.15
N GLY A 102 5.68 29.32 14.65
CA GLY A 102 6.03 29.00 16.05
C GLY A 102 6.11 27.51 16.35
N ALA A 103 6.25 26.67 15.33
CA ALA A 103 6.49 25.25 15.45
C ALA A 103 8.01 24.97 15.55
N THR A 104 8.38 23.84 16.12
CA THR A 104 9.77 23.39 16.28
C THR A 104 10.16 22.47 15.12
N PRO A 105 11.09 22.85 14.22
CA PRO A 105 11.62 21.96 13.22
C PRO A 105 12.63 20.97 13.82
N ILE A 106 12.56 19.72 13.37
CA ILE A 106 13.57 18.67 13.59
C ILE A 106 13.98 18.15 12.22
N LEU A 107 15.27 18.15 11.93
CA LEU A 107 15.82 17.58 10.70
C LEU A 107 16.17 16.09 10.91
N CYS A 108 15.94 15.28 9.89
CA CYS A 108 16.41 13.90 9.85
C CYS A 108 17.29 13.70 8.61
N THR A 109 18.45 13.09 8.77
CA THR A 109 19.19 12.58 7.60
C THR A 109 18.39 11.46 6.94
N PRO A 110 18.51 11.24 5.62
CA PRO A 110 17.90 10.09 4.98
C PRO A 110 18.43 8.79 5.62
N ILE A 111 17.59 7.76 5.72
CA ILE A 111 18.04 6.43 6.14
C ILE A 111 18.91 5.81 5.04
N VAL A 112 19.80 4.86 5.37
CA VAL A 112 20.59 4.16 4.33
C VAL A 112 19.71 3.32 3.42
N ARG A 113 20.17 3.06 2.19
CA ARG A 113 19.67 1.97 1.38
C ARG A 113 20.32 0.67 1.83
N ARG A 114 19.60 -0.43 1.75
CA ARG A 114 20.15 -1.75 2.08
C ARG A 114 21.23 -2.12 1.07
N THR A 115 22.42 -2.48 1.55
CA THR A 115 23.45 -3.12 0.72
C THR A 115 23.28 -4.64 0.75
N ALA A 116 23.24 -5.27 -0.44
CA ALA A 116 23.18 -6.71 -0.56
C ALA A 116 24.57 -7.38 -0.44
N SER A 117 25.65 -6.60 -0.55
CA SER A 117 27.02 -7.10 -0.47
C SER A 117 27.67 -6.97 0.91
N GLY A 118 27.06 -6.20 1.81
CA GLY A 118 27.65 -5.82 3.10
C GLY A 118 28.70 -4.69 3.00
N ALA A 119 29.02 -4.24 1.80
CA ALA A 119 29.90 -3.11 1.56
C ALA A 119 29.09 -1.87 1.20
N TRP A 120 29.27 -0.79 1.92
CA TRP A 120 28.57 0.48 1.72
C TRP A 120 29.09 1.20 0.46
N GLY A 121 28.22 1.32 -0.54
CA GLY A 121 28.44 2.16 -1.71
C GLY A 121 27.96 3.59 -1.50
N ASN A 122 28.44 4.52 -2.32
CA ASN A 122 28.04 5.92 -2.25
C ASN A 122 26.51 6.10 -2.33
N ASN A 123 25.84 5.37 -3.22
CA ASN A 123 24.39 5.44 -3.37
C ASN A 123 23.65 4.93 -2.12
N ASP A 124 24.23 4.00 -1.38
CA ASP A 124 23.59 3.43 -0.18
C ASP A 124 23.59 4.44 0.98
N ILE A 125 24.55 5.35 1.02
CA ILE A 125 24.74 6.38 2.04
C ILE A 125 24.47 7.80 1.51
N HIS A 126 23.77 7.93 0.40
CA HIS A 126 23.33 9.18 -0.21
C HIS A 126 24.44 10.16 -0.61
N ILE A 127 25.58 9.62 -1.06
CA ILE A 127 26.62 10.39 -1.74
C ILE A 127 26.36 10.31 -3.24
N ALA A 128 25.86 11.39 -3.82
CA ALA A 128 25.48 11.49 -5.23
C ALA A 128 25.64 12.93 -5.73
N ASN A 129 25.71 13.10 -7.05
CA ASN A 129 25.78 14.43 -7.68
C ASN A 129 26.96 15.28 -7.15
N ASN A 130 28.11 14.64 -6.88
CA ASN A 130 29.33 15.21 -6.32
C ASN A 130 29.17 15.83 -4.92
N GLY A 131 28.19 15.38 -4.12
CA GLY A 131 27.99 15.84 -2.76
C GLY A 131 27.32 14.78 -1.88
N ASP A 132 27.15 15.13 -0.60
CA ASP A 132 26.60 14.27 0.45
C ASP A 132 25.32 14.88 1.01
N TYR A 133 24.18 14.25 0.69
CA TYR A 133 22.86 14.74 1.15
C TYR A 133 22.68 14.61 2.66
N ALA A 134 23.23 13.58 3.28
CA ALA A 134 23.14 13.44 4.74
C ALA A 134 24.02 14.49 5.46
N GLN A 135 25.22 14.75 4.94
CA GLN A 135 26.08 15.81 5.48
C GLN A 135 25.45 17.19 5.30
N ALA A 136 24.78 17.44 4.16
CA ALA A 136 24.06 18.70 3.95
C ALA A 136 22.97 18.94 5.01
N VAL A 137 22.28 17.89 5.47
CA VAL A 137 21.31 17.99 6.57
C VAL A 137 22.00 18.33 7.90
N ARG A 138 23.11 17.66 8.23
CA ARG A 138 23.89 17.91 9.44
C ARG A 138 24.43 19.33 9.50
N ASP A 139 24.98 19.78 8.38
CA ASP A 139 25.53 21.15 8.26
C ASP A 139 24.43 22.20 8.44
N LEU A 140 23.27 21.98 7.78
CA LEU A 140 22.14 22.92 7.91
C LEU A 140 21.60 22.97 9.34
N GLY A 141 21.48 21.81 10.00
CA GLY A 141 21.08 21.75 11.42
C GLY A 141 22.05 22.47 12.32
N THR A 142 23.36 22.30 12.11
CA THR A 142 24.43 23.01 12.86
C THR A 142 24.38 24.51 12.61
N GLU A 143 24.24 24.93 11.35
CA GLU A 143 24.15 26.34 10.96
C GLU A 143 22.97 27.05 11.62
N LEU A 144 21.83 26.38 11.73
CA LEU A 144 20.58 26.95 12.23
C LEU A 144 20.31 26.66 13.71
N GLY A 145 21.15 25.86 14.38
CA GLY A 145 20.91 25.41 15.76
C GLY A 145 19.66 24.53 15.88
N ILE A 146 19.35 23.75 14.85
CA ILE A 146 18.18 22.84 14.80
C ILE A 146 18.62 21.44 15.16
N THR A 147 17.81 20.74 15.96
CA THR A 147 18.02 19.32 16.28
C THR A 147 18.06 18.49 15.01
N VAL A 148 19.08 17.65 14.88
CA VAL A 148 19.23 16.66 13.80
C VAL A 148 19.16 15.25 14.37
N ILE A 149 18.26 14.45 13.85
CA ILE A 149 18.22 13.00 14.07
C ILE A 149 19.05 12.37 12.95
N ASP A 150 20.16 11.73 13.32
CA ASP A 150 21.07 11.11 12.35
C ASP A 150 20.61 9.71 11.96
N SER A 151 19.48 9.68 11.26
CA SER A 151 18.84 8.42 10.81
C SER A 151 19.75 7.59 9.89
N LEU A 152 20.68 8.24 9.15
CA LEU A 152 21.65 7.54 8.33
C LEU A 152 22.58 6.69 9.18
N ASN A 153 23.22 7.29 10.19
CA ASN A 153 24.14 6.57 11.06
C ASN A 153 23.41 5.54 11.92
N ASN A 154 22.20 5.82 12.37
CA ASN A 154 21.38 4.88 13.11
C ASN A 154 21.07 3.63 12.29
N THR A 155 20.57 3.80 11.07
CA THR A 155 20.21 2.67 10.20
C THR A 155 21.44 1.95 9.66
N LYS A 156 22.54 2.69 9.40
CA LYS A 156 23.82 2.07 9.03
C LYS A 156 24.32 1.15 10.15
N SER A 157 24.35 1.65 11.40
CA SER A 157 24.78 0.87 12.56
C SER A 157 23.87 -0.34 12.82
N LEU A 158 22.57 -0.17 12.65
CA LEU A 158 21.61 -1.29 12.72
C LEU A 158 21.96 -2.37 11.69
N TYR A 159 22.17 -2.00 10.43
CA TYR A 159 22.45 -2.96 9.36
C TYR A 159 23.84 -3.60 9.50
N ASP A 160 24.84 -2.85 9.96
CA ASP A 160 26.16 -3.40 10.30
C ASP A 160 26.04 -4.46 11.44
N THR A 161 25.12 -4.25 12.38
CA THR A 161 24.89 -5.18 13.52
C THR A 161 24.13 -6.44 13.10
N VAL A 162 23.02 -6.30 12.34
CA VAL A 162 22.19 -7.44 11.95
C VAL A 162 22.76 -8.19 10.74
N GLY A 163 23.68 -7.58 10.00
CA GLY A 163 24.29 -8.11 8.80
C GLY A 163 23.37 -8.05 7.57
N VAL A 164 23.91 -8.50 6.43
CA VAL A 164 23.19 -8.52 5.14
C VAL A 164 21.95 -9.39 5.21
N GLY A 165 22.07 -10.55 5.83
CA GLY A 165 21.01 -11.54 5.91
C GLY A 165 20.70 -12.21 4.57
N THR A 166 19.65 -13.02 4.58
CA THR A 166 19.15 -13.76 3.41
C THR A 166 17.76 -13.27 3.03
N ALA A 167 17.49 -13.21 1.73
CA ALA A 167 16.14 -13.03 1.22
C ALA A 167 15.24 -14.20 1.67
N PRO A 168 13.93 -13.99 1.78
CA PRO A 168 13.01 -15.09 2.09
C PRO A 168 13.01 -16.10 0.95
N LYS A 169 12.64 -17.34 1.31
CA LYS A 169 12.32 -18.41 0.37
C LYS A 169 10.90 -18.88 0.63
N ASP A 170 10.28 -19.37 -0.40
CA ASP A 170 8.93 -19.90 -0.29
C ASP A 170 8.79 -21.14 -1.18
N ALA A 171 8.57 -22.30 -0.56
CA ALA A 171 8.40 -23.58 -1.25
C ALA A 171 7.21 -23.55 -2.22
N GLU A 172 6.16 -22.78 -1.92
CA GLU A 172 4.99 -22.62 -2.78
C GLU A 172 5.30 -21.77 -4.04
N ASN A 173 6.33 -20.92 -3.97
CA ASN A 173 6.84 -20.16 -5.11
C ASN A 173 8.00 -20.86 -5.87
N GLY A 174 8.26 -22.14 -5.56
CA GLY A 174 9.22 -22.98 -6.27
C GLY A 174 10.60 -23.10 -5.63
N ASP A 175 10.79 -22.58 -4.41
CA ASP A 175 11.99 -22.85 -3.61
C ASP A 175 11.94 -24.27 -3.00
N SER A 176 13.09 -24.77 -2.55
CA SER A 176 13.17 -26.07 -1.92
C SER A 176 12.52 -26.14 -0.52
N GLU A 177 12.35 -24.98 0.11
CA GLU A 177 11.81 -24.83 1.47
C GLU A 177 11.30 -23.41 1.68
N THR A 178 10.38 -23.20 2.62
CA THR A 178 9.96 -21.86 3.07
C THR A 178 10.88 -21.40 4.19
N VAL A 179 11.55 -20.26 4.01
CA VAL A 179 12.51 -19.70 4.98
C VAL A 179 12.27 -18.22 5.17
N ALA A 180 12.16 -17.78 6.42
CA ALA A 180 12.04 -16.38 6.78
C ALA A 180 13.28 -15.56 6.38
N PRO A 181 13.13 -14.30 5.98
CA PRO A 181 14.27 -13.42 5.75
C PRO A 181 15.03 -13.18 7.05
N THR A 182 16.33 -12.93 6.94
CA THR A 182 17.20 -12.65 8.08
C THR A 182 17.97 -11.34 7.89
N GLY A 183 18.62 -10.85 8.95
CA GLY A 183 19.45 -9.66 8.90
C GLY A 183 18.71 -8.44 8.35
N SER A 184 19.40 -7.62 7.56
CA SER A 184 18.79 -6.42 6.96
C SER A 184 17.68 -6.73 5.95
N ALA A 185 17.67 -7.94 5.36
CA ALA A 185 16.58 -8.35 4.48
C ALA A 185 15.25 -8.46 5.23
N ALA A 186 15.27 -8.81 6.52
CA ALA A 186 14.07 -8.88 7.36
C ALA A 186 13.46 -7.50 7.70
N LEU A 187 14.16 -6.41 7.41
CA LEU A 187 13.72 -5.04 7.68
C LEU A 187 13.08 -4.37 6.46
N HIS A 188 13.18 -4.99 5.29
CA HIS A 188 12.77 -4.39 4.03
C HIS A 188 11.53 -5.04 3.43
N ALA A 189 10.83 -4.26 2.60
CA ALA A 189 9.75 -4.77 1.79
C ALA A 189 10.27 -5.86 0.84
N THR A 190 9.43 -6.84 0.59
CA THR A 190 9.72 -7.95 -0.32
C THR A 190 8.64 -7.98 -1.39
N ASP A 191 9.04 -8.06 -2.64
CA ASP A 191 8.10 -8.22 -3.74
C ASP A 191 7.63 -9.68 -3.86
N GLN A 192 6.67 -9.91 -4.72
CA GLN A 192 6.08 -11.24 -4.95
C GLN A 192 7.05 -12.27 -5.54
N GLY A 193 8.17 -11.83 -6.13
CA GLY A 193 9.28 -12.67 -6.55
C GLY A 193 10.24 -12.99 -5.42
N LEU A 194 9.89 -12.60 -4.17
CA LEU A 194 10.73 -12.71 -2.99
C LEU A 194 12.04 -11.91 -3.09
N VAL A 195 12.06 -10.91 -3.96
CA VAL A 195 13.18 -9.96 -4.08
C VAL A 195 13.03 -8.88 -3.02
N VAL A 196 14.05 -8.76 -2.19
CA VAL A 196 14.08 -7.75 -1.13
C VAL A 196 14.38 -6.38 -1.73
N ASP A 197 13.49 -5.43 -1.51
CA ASP A 197 13.71 -4.02 -1.86
C ASP A 197 14.87 -3.44 -1.06
N ASN A 198 15.72 -2.65 -1.69
CA ASN A 198 16.87 -2.03 -1.01
C ASN A 198 16.54 -0.66 -0.38
N THR A 199 15.36 -0.12 -0.61
CA THR A 199 14.98 1.26 -0.24
C THR A 199 13.82 1.30 0.74
N HIS A 200 12.76 0.51 0.49
CA HIS A 200 11.53 0.57 1.26
C HIS A 200 11.55 -0.42 2.43
N LEU A 201 11.22 0.10 3.61
CA LEU A 201 11.11 -0.72 4.81
C LEU A 201 9.78 -1.48 4.83
N ASN A 202 9.80 -2.67 5.41
CA ASN A 202 8.58 -3.33 5.85
C ASN A 202 8.09 -2.74 7.20
N ASP A 203 7.02 -3.28 7.71
CA ASP A 203 6.39 -2.82 8.96
C ASP A 203 7.35 -2.90 10.16
N PHE A 204 8.12 -3.99 10.25
CA PHE A 204 9.09 -4.16 11.31
C PHE A 204 10.27 -3.18 11.17
N GLY A 205 10.85 -3.04 9.97
CA GLY A 205 11.93 -2.09 9.72
C GLY A 205 11.50 -0.65 10.01
N ALA A 206 10.28 -0.29 9.62
CA ALA A 206 9.69 1.02 9.95
C ALA A 206 9.53 1.21 11.47
N THR A 207 9.18 0.15 12.21
CA THR A 207 9.08 0.20 13.67
C THR A 207 10.46 0.36 14.32
N MET A 208 11.50 -0.34 13.82
CA MET A 208 12.87 -0.17 14.29
C MET A 208 13.41 1.25 14.08
N VAL A 209 13.18 1.81 12.88
CA VAL A 209 13.58 3.19 12.59
C VAL A 209 12.85 4.17 13.50
N ALA A 210 11.54 3.99 13.70
CA ALA A 210 10.76 4.84 14.61
C ALA A 210 11.23 4.75 16.06
N TYR A 211 11.60 3.55 16.53
CA TYR A 211 12.21 3.35 17.85
C TYR A 211 13.53 4.12 17.99
N MET A 212 14.45 4.02 17.02
CA MET A 212 15.71 4.74 17.04
C MET A 212 15.50 6.26 17.01
N MET A 213 14.58 6.73 16.16
CA MET A 213 14.18 8.15 16.14
C MET A 213 13.62 8.62 17.48
N ALA A 214 12.78 7.82 18.12
CA ALA A 214 12.22 8.17 19.43
C ALA A 214 13.29 8.24 20.51
N LYS A 215 14.31 7.38 20.49
CA LYS A 215 15.48 7.47 21.38
C LYS A 215 16.24 8.79 21.19
N ASP A 216 16.48 9.18 19.95
CA ASP A 216 17.18 10.45 19.66
C ASP A 216 16.31 11.65 20.06
N ILE A 217 15.00 11.59 19.82
CA ILE A 217 14.06 12.62 20.30
C ILE A 217 14.10 12.72 21.82
N GLN A 218 14.10 11.60 22.55
CA GLN A 218 14.18 11.60 24.02
C GLN A 218 15.46 12.24 24.53
N ALA A 219 16.57 12.02 23.83
CA ALA A 219 17.87 12.62 24.18
C ALA A 219 18.02 14.08 23.72
N SER A 220 17.07 14.60 22.93
CA SER A 220 17.12 15.96 22.39
C SER A 220 16.61 17.00 23.39
N ASN A 221 16.90 18.28 23.10
CA ASN A 221 16.39 19.41 23.88
C ASN A 221 15.04 19.94 23.36
N THR A 222 14.33 19.17 22.55
CA THR A 222 13.03 19.58 22.01
C THR A 222 11.89 19.28 22.99
N SER A 223 10.79 20.02 22.88
CA SER A 223 9.59 19.78 23.70
C SER A 223 9.02 18.38 23.46
N LEU A 224 9.22 17.79 22.28
CA LEU A 224 8.76 16.47 21.92
C LEU A 224 9.41 15.36 22.78
N ALA A 225 10.61 15.62 23.36
CA ALA A 225 11.31 14.66 24.21
C ALA A 225 10.46 14.21 25.42
N SER A 226 9.66 15.11 25.99
CA SER A 226 8.80 14.80 27.13
C SER A 226 7.58 13.92 26.77
N HIS A 227 7.30 13.77 25.51
CA HIS A 227 6.21 12.94 24.98
C HIS A 227 6.66 11.53 24.58
N VAL A 228 7.96 11.24 24.65
CA VAL A 228 8.47 9.90 24.35
C VAL A 228 8.07 8.94 25.47
N ALA A 229 7.42 7.84 25.06
CA ALA A 229 6.94 6.81 25.95
C ALA A 229 7.12 5.42 25.31
N ASN A 230 7.06 4.37 26.13
CA ASN A 230 7.07 2.97 25.67
C ASN A 230 8.29 2.61 24.80
N LEU A 231 9.48 3.11 25.14
CA LEU A 231 10.74 2.78 24.44
C LEU A 231 11.19 1.34 24.71
N THR A 232 10.38 0.38 24.26
CA THR A 232 10.78 -1.01 24.24
C THR A 232 11.39 -1.34 22.89
N GLU A 233 12.62 -1.82 22.88
CA GLU A 233 13.30 -2.21 21.66
C GLU A 233 12.56 -3.38 20.99
N PRO A 234 12.22 -3.27 19.70
CA PRO A 234 11.62 -4.37 18.95
C PRO A 234 12.54 -5.60 18.97
N THR A 235 12.01 -6.76 19.34
CA THR A 235 12.80 -7.99 19.56
C THR A 235 12.94 -8.83 18.29
N VAL A 236 13.87 -9.79 18.33
CA VAL A 236 14.07 -10.77 17.24
C VAL A 236 12.81 -11.57 16.91
N ASP A 237 11.95 -11.81 17.89
CA ASP A 237 10.64 -12.45 17.65
C ASP A 237 9.72 -11.57 16.79
N MET A 238 9.83 -10.24 16.91
CA MET A 238 9.15 -9.33 16.00
C MET A 238 9.78 -9.34 14.60
N LEU A 239 11.11 -9.56 14.50
CA LEU A 239 11.81 -9.73 13.23
C LEU A 239 11.26 -10.90 12.42
N THR A 240 11.09 -12.05 13.06
CA THR A 240 10.61 -13.27 12.40
C THR A 240 9.11 -13.23 12.10
N ARG A 241 8.31 -12.63 13.00
CA ARG A 241 6.84 -12.57 12.84
C ARG A 241 6.35 -11.41 11.98
N ASN A 242 7.12 -10.33 11.91
CA ASN A 242 6.74 -9.09 11.23
C ASN A 242 7.61 -8.76 10.01
N ALA A 243 8.47 -9.66 9.57
CA ALA A 243 9.05 -9.56 8.25
C ALA A 243 7.89 -9.44 7.25
N GLY A 244 7.98 -8.46 6.34
CA GLY A 244 6.85 -8.14 5.45
C GLY A 244 6.30 -9.35 4.71
N TRP A 245 7.16 -10.29 4.30
CA TRP A 245 6.74 -11.50 3.62
C TRP A 245 5.98 -12.49 4.53
N VAL A 246 6.31 -12.58 5.85
CA VAL A 246 5.55 -13.43 6.79
C VAL A 246 4.14 -12.91 6.96
N LYS A 247 3.99 -11.60 7.14
CA LYS A 247 2.66 -10.96 7.15
C LYS A 247 1.95 -11.10 5.81
N PHE A 248 2.68 -11.00 4.72
CA PHE A 248 2.18 -11.20 3.38
C PHE A 248 1.61 -12.63 3.21
N ASN A 249 2.38 -13.66 3.59
CA ASN A 249 1.94 -15.05 3.53
C ASN A 249 0.79 -15.37 4.50
N GLU A 250 0.77 -14.70 5.67
CA GLU A 250 -0.34 -14.82 6.62
C GLU A 250 -1.57 -13.99 6.21
N GLY A 251 -1.48 -13.14 5.19
CA GLY A 251 -2.56 -12.25 4.73
C GLY A 251 -2.95 -11.14 5.72
N VAL A 252 -2.38 -11.13 6.90
CA VAL A 252 -2.78 -10.25 8.01
C VAL A 252 -2.58 -8.77 7.69
N TRP A 253 -1.48 -8.42 7.04
CA TRP A 253 -1.18 -7.03 6.72
C TRP A 253 -1.88 -6.52 5.45
N ASN A 254 -2.53 -7.42 4.72
CA ASN A 254 -3.30 -7.08 3.53
C ASN A 254 -4.69 -6.53 3.87
N LYS A 255 -5.11 -6.69 5.13
CA LYS A 255 -6.40 -6.24 5.61
C LYS A 255 -6.22 -4.91 6.36
N PRO A 256 -6.79 -3.79 5.88
CA PRO A 256 -6.67 -2.51 6.56
C PRO A 256 -7.46 -2.49 7.86
N GLU A 257 -6.97 -1.71 8.79
CA GLU A 257 -7.60 -1.45 10.06
C GLU A 257 -7.73 0.06 10.31
N PRO A 258 -8.85 0.52 10.83
CA PRO A 258 -10.15 -0.12 10.92
C PRO A 258 -10.91 -0.06 9.59
N ALA A 259 -11.88 -0.97 9.39
CA ALA A 259 -12.82 -0.87 8.28
C ALA A 259 -13.71 0.36 8.46
N ILE A 260 -13.74 1.25 7.47
CA ILE A 260 -14.57 2.46 7.50
C ILE A 260 -16.02 2.19 7.09
N TRP A 261 -16.26 1.06 6.42
CA TRP A 261 -17.62 0.65 6.00
C TRP A 261 -18.26 -0.22 7.06
N LYS A 262 -19.46 0.17 7.47
CA LYS A 262 -20.22 -0.51 8.52
C LYS A 262 -21.18 -1.53 7.91
N LEU A 263 -20.76 -2.79 7.92
CA LEU A 263 -21.58 -3.91 7.53
C LEU A 263 -21.93 -4.75 8.77
N SER A 264 -23.04 -5.48 8.69
CA SER A 264 -23.43 -6.40 9.77
C SER A 264 -22.60 -7.67 9.70
N SER A 265 -22.03 -8.07 10.84
CA SER A 265 -21.29 -9.34 10.94
C SER A 265 -22.15 -10.51 10.40
N PRO A 266 -21.56 -11.45 9.65
CA PRO A 266 -20.11 -11.67 9.44
C PRO A 266 -19.52 -10.94 8.21
N TRP A 267 -20.24 -10.00 7.59
CA TRP A 267 -19.76 -9.28 6.43
C TRP A 267 -18.82 -8.14 6.82
N GLU A 268 -17.74 -8.01 6.09
CA GLU A 268 -16.80 -6.91 6.14
C GLU A 268 -16.62 -6.30 4.76
N ALA A 269 -16.07 -5.10 4.67
CA ALA A 269 -15.76 -4.48 3.38
C ALA A 269 -14.41 -3.79 3.40
N MET A 270 -13.77 -3.73 2.23
CA MET A 270 -12.45 -3.17 2.04
C MET A 270 -12.25 -2.71 0.61
N ALA A 271 -11.61 -1.56 0.44
CA ALA A 271 -11.04 -1.14 -0.83
C ALA A 271 -9.53 -1.32 -0.79
N PHE A 272 -8.94 -1.99 -1.77
CA PHE A 272 -7.54 -2.38 -1.76
C PHE A 272 -6.95 -2.50 -3.18
N GLY A 273 -5.62 -2.54 -3.23
CA GLY A 273 -4.87 -2.78 -4.45
C GLY A 273 -4.58 -1.54 -5.29
N SER A 274 -4.26 -1.73 -6.55
CA SER A 274 -3.75 -0.68 -7.44
C SER A 274 -4.79 0.41 -7.72
N GLY A 275 -4.39 1.65 -7.50
CA GLY A 275 -5.24 2.84 -7.69
C GLY A 275 -6.28 3.06 -6.59
N VAL A 276 -6.12 2.41 -5.42
CA VAL A 276 -7.09 2.45 -4.30
C VAL A 276 -6.43 2.87 -2.98
N SER A 277 -5.17 3.25 -2.96
CA SER A 277 -4.44 3.62 -1.74
C SER A 277 -5.02 4.84 -1.01
N GLY A 278 -4.81 4.89 0.32
CA GLY A 278 -5.14 6.06 1.13
C GLY A 278 -6.62 6.23 1.48
N ILE A 279 -7.39 5.15 1.55
CA ILE A 279 -8.82 5.21 1.94
C ILE A 279 -8.95 5.42 3.46
N THR A 280 -9.62 6.51 3.84
CA THR A 280 -10.00 6.85 5.22
C THR A 280 -11.47 7.26 5.24
N GLU A 281 -12.06 7.46 6.44
CA GLU A 281 -13.44 7.97 6.54
C GLU A 281 -13.66 9.28 5.76
N ASP A 282 -12.66 10.14 5.73
CA ASP A 282 -12.75 11.44 5.03
C ASP A 282 -12.47 11.32 3.52
N SER A 283 -11.76 10.28 3.09
CA SER A 283 -11.29 10.10 1.71
C SER A 283 -12.03 9.02 0.90
N HIS A 284 -13.13 8.47 1.41
CA HIS A 284 -13.85 7.36 0.75
C HIS A 284 -14.94 7.75 -0.30
N PRO A 285 -15.16 8.99 -0.73
CA PRO A 285 -16.25 9.33 -1.65
C PRO A 285 -16.18 8.62 -3.01
N ASN A 286 -15.04 8.02 -3.32
CA ASN A 286 -14.85 7.24 -4.56
C ASN A 286 -15.16 5.74 -4.41
N HIS A 287 -15.29 5.26 -3.18
CA HIS A 287 -15.59 3.88 -2.85
C HIS A 287 -16.68 3.85 -1.80
N ASP A 288 -17.64 2.96 -1.95
CA ASP A 288 -18.69 2.79 -0.95
C ASP A 288 -19.18 1.34 -0.93
N ALA A 289 -19.51 0.84 0.26
CA ALA A 289 -20.18 -0.44 0.46
C ALA A 289 -21.26 -0.24 1.53
N ILE A 290 -22.50 -0.36 1.09
CA ILE A 290 -23.69 -0.13 1.92
C ILE A 290 -24.46 -1.44 1.99
N GLN A 291 -24.63 -1.98 3.19
CA GLN A 291 -25.55 -3.08 3.42
C GLN A 291 -26.96 -2.52 3.70
N LYS A 292 -27.86 -2.68 2.73
CA LYS A 292 -29.26 -2.17 2.82
C LYS A 292 -30.16 -3.05 3.70
N ASP A 293 -29.93 -4.35 3.63
CA ASP A 293 -30.58 -5.36 4.46
C ASP A 293 -29.72 -6.63 4.55
N ALA A 294 -30.23 -7.72 5.12
CA ALA A 294 -29.48 -8.96 5.33
C ALA A 294 -28.92 -9.60 4.04
N THR A 295 -29.52 -9.29 2.88
CA THR A 295 -29.24 -9.94 1.60
C THR A 295 -28.96 -8.95 0.46
N THR A 296 -28.96 -7.63 0.76
CA THR A 296 -28.80 -6.59 -0.27
C THR A 296 -27.65 -5.67 0.07
N PHE A 297 -26.71 -5.58 -0.86
CA PHE A 297 -25.51 -4.75 -0.75
C PHE A 297 -25.38 -3.85 -1.98
N GLU A 298 -25.05 -2.60 -1.78
CA GLU A 298 -24.66 -1.68 -2.84
C GLU A 298 -23.17 -1.40 -2.73
N ILE A 299 -22.43 -1.67 -3.80
CA ILE A 299 -21.00 -1.41 -3.87
C ILE A 299 -20.74 -0.47 -5.03
N VAL A 300 -20.05 0.64 -4.76
CA VAL A 300 -19.84 1.71 -5.73
C VAL A 300 -18.37 2.08 -5.78
N VAL A 301 -17.83 2.17 -7.00
CA VAL A 301 -16.50 2.73 -7.26
C VAL A 301 -16.58 3.76 -8.37
N ARG A 302 -16.04 4.97 -8.11
CA ARG A 302 -16.11 6.14 -8.98
C ARG A 302 -14.71 6.63 -9.38
N ASN A 303 -14.68 7.56 -10.33
CA ASN A 303 -13.48 8.33 -10.71
C ASN A 303 -12.28 7.46 -11.11
N ASN A 304 -12.53 6.38 -11.84
CA ASN A 304 -11.52 5.43 -12.32
C ASN A 304 -10.64 4.82 -11.20
N LYS A 305 -11.13 4.76 -9.97
CA LYS A 305 -10.38 4.14 -8.87
C LYS A 305 -10.39 2.62 -8.99
N GLY A 306 -9.24 2.02 -8.68
CA GLY A 306 -9.04 0.58 -8.91
C GLY A 306 -8.95 0.19 -10.38
N LYS A 307 -8.71 -1.07 -10.65
CA LYS A 307 -8.67 -1.68 -11.99
C LYS A 307 -8.57 -3.20 -11.90
N ILE A 308 -9.02 -3.90 -12.94
CA ILE A 308 -8.67 -5.30 -13.18
C ILE A 308 -7.69 -5.32 -14.36
N ALA A 309 -6.40 -5.44 -14.07
CA ALA A 309 -5.34 -5.35 -15.08
C ALA A 309 -4.62 -6.69 -15.31
N GLY A 310 -3.75 -6.77 -16.31
CA GLY A 310 -3.02 -7.99 -16.63
C GLY A 310 -2.10 -8.48 -15.51
N SER A 311 -1.53 -7.55 -14.71
CA SER A 311 -0.53 -7.88 -13.68
C SER A 311 -0.88 -7.37 -12.27
N GLU A 312 -1.99 -6.65 -12.12
CA GLU A 312 -2.36 -6.03 -10.85
C GLU A 312 -3.86 -5.74 -10.79
N ASP A 313 -4.43 -5.74 -9.60
CA ASP A 313 -5.84 -5.47 -9.37
C ASP A 313 -6.01 -4.42 -8.28
N GLY A 314 -7.09 -3.66 -8.38
CA GLY A 314 -7.58 -2.78 -7.33
C GLY A 314 -9.09 -2.74 -7.38
N MET A 315 -9.73 -2.93 -6.23
CA MET A 315 -11.18 -3.08 -6.14
C MET A 315 -11.74 -2.72 -4.77
N MET A 316 -13.03 -2.53 -4.72
CA MET A 316 -13.83 -2.55 -3.50
C MET A 316 -14.48 -3.93 -3.37
N MET A 317 -14.44 -4.53 -2.18
CA MET A 317 -15.00 -5.85 -1.93
C MET A 317 -15.79 -5.86 -0.62
N ALA A 318 -16.98 -6.48 -0.64
CA ALA A 318 -17.69 -6.90 0.57
C ALA A 318 -17.57 -8.42 0.68
N PHE A 319 -17.11 -8.94 1.83
CA PHE A 319 -16.63 -10.32 1.94
C PHE A 319 -16.86 -10.94 3.30
N GLN A 320 -16.68 -12.26 3.36
CA GLN A 320 -16.46 -13.03 4.57
C GLN A 320 -15.16 -13.84 4.42
N GLU A 321 -14.48 -14.08 5.53
CA GLU A 321 -13.36 -15.00 5.61
C GLU A 321 -13.87 -16.44 5.76
N ILE A 322 -13.27 -17.37 5.01
CA ILE A 322 -13.54 -18.80 5.09
C ILE A 322 -12.23 -19.58 5.16
N GLY A 323 -12.27 -20.83 5.59
CA GLY A 323 -11.11 -21.70 5.57
C GLY A 323 -10.61 -21.97 4.14
N PRO A 324 -9.31 -22.18 3.92
CA PRO A 324 -8.71 -22.32 2.59
C PRO A 324 -9.20 -23.59 1.84
N ASN A 325 -9.75 -24.56 2.57
CA ASN A 325 -10.27 -25.79 2.01
C ASN A 325 -11.80 -25.94 2.13
N ASP A 326 -12.49 -24.94 2.70
CA ASP A 326 -13.93 -25.00 2.88
C ASP A 326 -14.66 -25.05 1.56
N ASP A 327 -15.66 -25.88 1.43
CA ASP A 327 -16.60 -25.81 0.31
C ASP A 327 -17.57 -24.65 0.53
N PHE A 328 -17.99 -23.99 -0.55
CA PHE A 328 -18.98 -22.91 -0.44
C PHE A 328 -19.87 -22.80 -1.67
N THR A 329 -21.00 -22.17 -1.47
CA THR A 329 -21.87 -21.66 -2.53
C THR A 329 -22.21 -20.22 -2.22
N LEU A 330 -21.87 -19.31 -3.14
CA LEU A 330 -22.24 -17.90 -3.11
C LEU A 330 -23.13 -17.60 -4.32
N THR A 331 -24.28 -16.98 -4.07
CA THR A 331 -25.22 -16.52 -5.12
C THR A 331 -25.62 -15.09 -4.88
N ALA A 332 -25.91 -14.35 -5.95
CA ALA A 332 -26.52 -13.03 -5.90
C ALA A 332 -27.14 -12.65 -7.24
N THR A 333 -28.05 -11.68 -7.22
CA THR A 333 -28.51 -10.97 -8.41
C THR A 333 -27.80 -9.61 -8.45
N ALA A 334 -26.95 -9.37 -9.43
CA ALA A 334 -26.28 -8.09 -9.66
C ALA A 334 -27.13 -7.18 -10.55
N THR A 335 -27.56 -6.04 -10.03
CA THR A 335 -28.23 -4.98 -10.80
C THR A 335 -27.24 -3.88 -11.10
N VAL A 336 -27.05 -3.58 -12.39
CA VAL A 336 -26.11 -2.54 -12.85
C VAL A 336 -26.76 -1.17 -12.72
N GLY A 337 -26.15 -0.29 -11.93
CA GLY A 337 -26.64 1.06 -11.66
C GLY A 337 -26.28 2.07 -12.77
N GLU A 338 -26.85 3.25 -12.69
CA GLU A 338 -26.65 4.37 -13.64
C GLU A 338 -25.21 4.91 -13.62
N GLY A 339 -24.47 4.66 -12.55
CA GLY A 339 -23.05 5.03 -12.44
C GLY A 339 -22.09 4.16 -13.21
N PHE A 340 -22.56 3.05 -13.77
CA PHE A 340 -21.75 2.13 -14.56
C PHE A 340 -21.34 2.74 -15.92
N LYS A 341 -20.04 2.73 -16.20
CA LYS A 341 -19.49 3.22 -17.45
C LYS A 341 -18.54 2.20 -18.04
N VAL A 342 -18.98 1.52 -19.10
CA VAL A 342 -18.12 0.56 -19.81
C VAL A 342 -16.79 1.20 -20.16
N GLY A 343 -15.72 0.57 -19.72
CA GLY A 343 -14.36 1.03 -19.94
C GLY A 343 -13.34 -0.06 -19.62
N ASN A 344 -12.17 0.04 -20.24
CA ASN A 344 -11.10 -0.96 -20.02
C ASN A 344 -10.77 -1.13 -18.54
N GLN A 345 -10.61 -2.37 -18.09
CA GLN A 345 -10.23 -2.76 -16.72
C GLN A 345 -11.31 -2.52 -15.64
N ILE A 346 -12.55 -2.21 -16.03
CA ILE A 346 -13.70 -2.23 -15.12
C ILE A 346 -14.07 -3.68 -14.80
N GLY A 347 -14.68 -3.93 -13.63
CA GLY A 347 -15.20 -5.24 -13.29
C GLY A 347 -16.13 -5.22 -12.08
N PHE A 348 -16.99 -6.22 -12.02
CA PHE A 348 -17.85 -6.50 -10.88
C PHE A 348 -18.32 -7.97 -10.88
N GLY A 349 -18.73 -8.46 -9.74
CA GLY A 349 -19.31 -9.80 -9.60
C GLY A 349 -19.05 -10.45 -8.24
N LEU A 350 -19.19 -11.77 -8.22
CA LEU A 350 -18.81 -12.61 -7.09
C LEU A 350 -17.35 -13.05 -7.24
N ILE A 351 -16.65 -13.21 -6.14
CA ILE A 351 -15.22 -13.54 -6.13
C ILE A 351 -14.87 -14.40 -4.91
N CYS A 352 -13.95 -15.35 -5.12
CA CYS A 352 -13.16 -16.00 -4.07
C CYS A 352 -11.70 -15.74 -4.36
N ARG A 353 -10.95 -15.20 -3.39
CA ARG A 353 -9.54 -14.86 -3.55
C ARG A 353 -8.73 -15.16 -2.30
N ASP A 354 -7.43 -15.36 -2.48
CA ASP A 354 -6.50 -15.77 -1.44
C ASP A 354 -5.96 -14.63 -0.57
N ASN A 355 -5.99 -13.40 -1.04
CA ASN A 355 -5.53 -12.25 -0.24
C ASN A 355 -6.08 -10.91 -0.75
N MET A 356 -5.87 -9.83 0.04
CA MET A 356 -6.27 -8.46 -0.27
C MET A 356 -5.09 -7.52 -0.04
N PHE A 357 -4.41 -7.11 -1.12
CA PHE A 357 -3.30 -6.17 -1.04
C PHE A 357 -3.79 -4.74 -0.88
N ILE A 358 -3.26 -4.04 0.10
CA ILE A 358 -3.60 -2.63 0.39
C ILE A 358 -2.66 -1.62 -0.27
N ALA A 359 -1.50 -2.04 -0.75
CA ALA A 359 -0.51 -1.15 -1.33
C ALA A 359 -0.52 -1.21 -2.85
N ASP A 360 -0.45 -0.03 -3.50
CA ASP A 360 -0.41 0.11 -4.96
C ASP A 360 0.79 -0.55 -5.62
N ASN A 361 1.87 -0.80 -4.87
CA ASN A 361 3.14 -1.30 -5.39
C ASN A 361 3.20 -2.82 -5.48
N TYR A 362 2.20 -3.53 -4.96
CA TYR A 362 2.15 -4.97 -5.08
C TYR A 362 1.53 -5.36 -6.41
N LYS A 363 2.36 -5.83 -7.31
CA LYS A 363 1.91 -6.62 -8.46
C LYS A 363 1.32 -7.89 -7.88
N THR A 364 0.00 -7.96 -7.82
CA THR A 364 -0.66 -9.08 -7.19
C THR A 364 -0.38 -10.36 -7.95
N LYS A 365 0.21 -11.34 -7.30
CA LYS A 365 0.09 -12.75 -7.68
C LYS A 365 -1.16 -13.37 -7.03
N ALA A 366 -1.99 -12.54 -6.37
CA ALA A 366 -3.21 -13.02 -5.77
C ALA A 366 -4.03 -13.76 -6.81
N ASP A 367 -4.30 -14.99 -6.54
CA ASP A 367 -5.16 -15.81 -7.37
C ASP A 367 -6.61 -15.66 -6.93
N TYR A 368 -7.51 -15.75 -7.88
CA TYR A 368 -8.95 -15.71 -7.61
C TYR A 368 -9.76 -16.29 -8.74
N VAL A 369 -10.96 -16.71 -8.39
CA VAL A 369 -12.01 -17.11 -9.35
C VAL A 369 -13.21 -16.18 -9.18
N THR A 370 -13.80 -15.74 -10.27
CA THR A 370 -14.99 -14.89 -10.26
C THR A 370 -16.17 -15.50 -11.02
N ALA A 371 -17.37 -15.30 -10.50
CA ALA A 371 -18.59 -15.27 -11.31
C ALA A 371 -18.90 -13.78 -11.56
N GLY A 372 -18.15 -13.16 -12.45
CA GLY A 372 -18.15 -11.72 -12.64
C GLY A 372 -17.74 -11.29 -14.05
N TYR A 373 -17.96 -10.03 -14.29
CA TYR A 373 -17.66 -9.33 -15.55
C TYR A 373 -16.40 -8.48 -15.41
N THR A 374 -15.62 -8.41 -16.48
CA THR A 374 -14.58 -7.40 -16.68
C THR A 374 -14.47 -7.00 -18.15
N GLN A 375 -14.07 -5.74 -18.40
CA GLN A 375 -13.75 -5.26 -19.74
C GLN A 375 -12.24 -5.25 -19.92
N GLN A 376 -11.75 -5.98 -20.89
CA GLN A 376 -10.32 -6.21 -21.11
C GLN A 376 -9.91 -5.92 -22.55
N SER A 377 -8.63 -5.57 -22.75
CA SER A 377 -8.03 -5.62 -24.08
C SER A 377 -7.65 -7.06 -24.44
N VAL A 378 -8.28 -7.61 -25.46
CA VAL A 378 -7.92 -8.89 -26.07
C VAL A 378 -7.52 -8.60 -27.51
N SER A 379 -6.27 -8.89 -27.88
CA SER A 379 -5.71 -8.56 -29.21
C SER A 379 -5.95 -7.10 -29.64
N SER A 380 -5.76 -6.16 -28.69
CA SER A 380 -5.98 -4.71 -28.87
C SER A 380 -7.45 -4.28 -29.06
N VAL A 381 -8.40 -5.18 -28.90
CA VAL A 381 -9.84 -4.89 -28.95
C VAL A 381 -10.39 -4.85 -27.52
N SER A 382 -11.19 -3.84 -27.20
CA SER A 382 -11.92 -3.78 -25.92
C SER A 382 -13.01 -4.84 -25.91
N THR A 383 -12.86 -5.83 -25.03
CA THR A 383 -13.62 -7.08 -25.05
C THR A 383 -14.28 -7.33 -23.69
N PRO A 384 -15.60 -7.59 -23.64
CA PRO A 384 -16.27 -8.02 -22.43
C PRO A 384 -15.95 -9.49 -22.12
N VAL A 385 -15.63 -9.80 -20.87
CA VAL A 385 -15.24 -11.14 -20.41
C VAL A 385 -16.01 -11.50 -19.15
N ALA A 386 -16.66 -12.66 -19.13
CA ALA A 386 -17.33 -13.22 -17.94
C ALA A 386 -17.69 -14.71 -18.11
N PRO A 387 -17.44 -15.55 -17.11
CA PRO A 387 -16.65 -15.29 -15.92
C PRO A 387 -15.16 -15.23 -16.23
N PHE A 388 -14.35 -14.78 -15.27
CA PHE A 388 -12.90 -14.70 -15.41
C PHE A 388 -12.20 -15.13 -14.12
N ALA A 389 -10.90 -15.43 -14.23
CA ALA A 389 -10.08 -15.80 -13.08
C ALA A 389 -8.68 -15.19 -13.23
N ARG A 390 -7.96 -15.10 -12.12
CA ARG A 390 -6.51 -14.90 -12.11
C ARG A 390 -5.89 -16.15 -11.53
N LEU A 391 -5.08 -16.83 -12.31
CA LEU A 391 -4.46 -18.08 -11.94
C LEU A 391 -2.95 -18.01 -12.17
N ASN A 392 -2.17 -18.32 -11.15
CA ASN A 392 -0.70 -18.13 -11.16
C ASN A 392 -0.30 -16.70 -11.59
N GLY A 393 -1.04 -15.71 -11.10
CA GLY A 393 -0.85 -14.29 -11.41
C GLY A 393 -1.31 -13.85 -12.80
N ALA A 394 -1.73 -14.76 -13.68
CA ALA A 394 -2.19 -14.44 -15.02
C ALA A 394 -3.71 -14.31 -15.10
N LEU A 395 -4.19 -13.24 -15.73
CA LEU A 395 -5.63 -13.02 -15.94
C LEU A 395 -6.15 -13.88 -17.09
N ASP A 396 -7.05 -14.81 -16.80
CA ASP A 396 -7.81 -15.57 -17.82
C ASP A 396 -8.88 -14.69 -18.47
N LYS A 397 -8.88 -14.63 -19.78
CA LYS A 397 -9.77 -13.81 -20.59
C LYS A 397 -10.52 -14.65 -21.66
N ALA A 398 -10.61 -15.97 -21.47
CA ALA A 398 -11.10 -16.88 -22.48
C ALA A 398 -12.62 -16.74 -22.71
N ASN A 399 -13.39 -16.38 -21.67
CA ASN A 399 -14.85 -16.37 -21.73
C ASN A 399 -15.38 -15.03 -22.24
N VAL A 400 -15.33 -14.82 -23.54
CA VAL A 400 -15.78 -13.59 -24.19
C VAL A 400 -17.30 -13.53 -24.25
N LEU A 401 -17.88 -12.40 -23.85
CA LEU A 401 -19.32 -12.12 -24.05
C LEU A 401 -19.56 -11.42 -25.39
N GLU A 402 -20.76 -11.57 -25.93
CA GLU A 402 -21.18 -10.85 -27.15
C GLU A 402 -21.34 -9.34 -26.87
N THR A 403 -21.87 -8.98 -25.69
CA THR A 403 -22.13 -7.61 -25.29
C THR A 403 -21.72 -7.35 -23.86
N ALA A 404 -21.24 -6.13 -23.57
CA ALA A 404 -21.04 -5.66 -22.22
C ALA A 404 -22.39 -5.40 -21.52
N PRO A 405 -22.48 -5.53 -20.19
CA PRO A 405 -23.66 -5.15 -19.44
C PRO A 405 -23.90 -3.64 -19.53
N ALA A 406 -25.16 -3.24 -19.35
CA ALA A 406 -25.62 -1.86 -19.36
C ALA A 406 -26.40 -1.52 -18.07
N ALA A 407 -26.52 -0.22 -17.78
CA ALA A 407 -27.36 0.25 -16.68
C ALA A 407 -28.80 -0.30 -16.79
N GLY A 408 -29.33 -0.80 -15.69
CA GLY A 408 -30.62 -1.47 -15.59
C GLY A 408 -30.57 -2.99 -15.80
N ASP A 409 -29.48 -3.55 -16.29
CA ASP A 409 -29.35 -5.00 -16.42
C ASP A 409 -29.35 -5.68 -15.04
N SER A 410 -30.02 -6.84 -14.98
CA SER A 410 -30.08 -7.68 -13.79
C SER A 410 -29.55 -9.06 -14.12
N ILE A 411 -28.50 -9.48 -13.45
CA ILE A 411 -27.66 -10.62 -13.82
C ILE A 411 -27.56 -11.58 -12.63
N GLU A 412 -28.03 -12.82 -12.81
CA GLU A 412 -27.88 -13.88 -11.81
C GLU A 412 -26.43 -14.36 -11.79
N LEU A 413 -25.82 -14.41 -10.59
CA LEU A 413 -24.43 -14.83 -10.40
C LEU A 413 -24.37 -16.01 -9.44
N LYS A 414 -23.52 -16.97 -9.75
CA LYS A 414 -23.26 -18.11 -8.86
C LYS A 414 -21.78 -18.50 -8.91
N LEU A 415 -21.16 -18.59 -7.75
CA LEU A 415 -19.80 -19.07 -7.55
C LEU A 415 -19.79 -20.18 -6.50
N THR A 416 -19.20 -21.32 -6.84
CA THR A 416 -19.09 -22.46 -5.91
C THR A 416 -17.69 -22.99 -5.87
N ARG A 417 -17.26 -23.50 -4.70
CA ARG A 417 -16.13 -24.39 -4.55
C ARG A 417 -16.63 -25.70 -3.95
N LYS A 418 -16.31 -26.82 -4.62
CA LYS A 418 -16.62 -28.18 -4.16
C LYS A 418 -15.41 -29.07 -4.36
N ASP A 419 -14.84 -29.60 -3.26
CA ASP A 419 -13.66 -30.45 -3.27
C ASP A 419 -12.48 -29.86 -4.09
N GLY A 420 -12.22 -28.53 -3.92
CA GLY A 420 -11.18 -27.79 -4.62
C GLY A 420 -11.53 -27.36 -6.06
N VAL A 421 -12.68 -27.80 -6.59
CA VAL A 421 -13.16 -27.43 -7.93
C VAL A 421 -14.07 -26.21 -7.84
N TYR A 422 -13.75 -25.15 -8.59
CA TYR A 422 -14.58 -23.96 -8.68
C TYR A 422 -15.51 -24.04 -9.89
N THR A 423 -16.75 -23.62 -9.70
CA THR A 423 -17.71 -23.43 -10.80
C THR A 423 -18.28 -22.02 -10.73
N ALA A 424 -18.15 -21.29 -11.82
CA ALA A 424 -18.58 -19.91 -11.96
C ALA A 424 -19.62 -19.77 -13.05
N GLN A 425 -20.76 -19.14 -12.74
CA GLN A 425 -21.83 -18.87 -13.69
C GLN A 425 -22.18 -17.38 -13.69
N TYR A 426 -22.22 -16.80 -14.87
CA TYR A 426 -22.60 -15.42 -15.13
C TYR A 426 -23.85 -15.37 -16.01
N GLY A 427 -24.96 -14.91 -15.45
CA GLY A 427 -26.27 -14.87 -16.14
C GLY A 427 -26.71 -16.25 -16.63
N ASN A 428 -27.23 -16.27 -17.82
CA ASN A 428 -27.71 -17.49 -18.50
C ASN A 428 -26.61 -18.27 -19.26
N ASN A 429 -25.36 -17.84 -19.17
CA ASN A 429 -24.26 -18.51 -19.82
C ASN A 429 -24.01 -19.89 -19.19
N ALA A 430 -23.40 -20.79 -19.94
CA ALA A 430 -22.99 -22.08 -19.41
C ALA A 430 -21.97 -21.86 -18.26
N PRO A 431 -22.06 -22.62 -17.16
CA PRO A 431 -21.09 -22.54 -16.10
C PRO A 431 -19.68 -22.90 -16.59
N VAL A 432 -18.69 -22.16 -16.11
CA VAL A 432 -17.27 -22.43 -16.36
C VAL A 432 -16.67 -23.10 -15.13
N THR A 433 -15.92 -24.16 -15.34
CA THR A 433 -15.25 -24.90 -14.25
C THR A 433 -13.75 -24.61 -14.28
N TYR A 434 -13.19 -24.30 -13.12
CA TYR A 434 -11.76 -24.14 -12.89
C TYR A 434 -11.29 -25.26 -11.98
N THR A 435 -10.40 -26.11 -12.50
CA THR A 435 -9.67 -27.14 -11.78
C THR A 435 -8.23 -26.65 -11.57
N ASP A 436 -7.50 -27.27 -10.69
CA ASP A 436 -6.10 -26.93 -10.40
C ASP A 436 -5.89 -25.49 -9.89
N VAL A 437 -6.91 -24.96 -9.21
CA VAL A 437 -6.83 -23.64 -8.56
C VAL A 437 -6.33 -23.86 -7.14
N ASN A 438 -5.17 -23.31 -6.83
CA ASN A 438 -4.61 -23.30 -5.48
C ASN A 438 -4.58 -21.88 -4.92
N LEU A 439 -5.70 -21.44 -4.35
CA LEU A 439 -5.77 -20.12 -3.72
C LEU A 439 -5.00 -20.06 -2.39
N ALA A 440 -4.76 -21.20 -1.73
CA ALA A 440 -4.04 -21.26 -0.46
C ALA A 440 -2.53 -20.97 -0.59
N ALA A 441 -1.99 -20.87 -1.82
CA ALA A 441 -0.57 -20.68 -2.05
C ALA A 441 0.00 -19.38 -1.44
N LEU A 442 -0.80 -18.30 -1.35
CA LEU A 442 -0.37 -17.02 -0.78
C LEU A 442 -0.90 -16.76 0.63
N ASN A 443 -1.94 -17.47 1.05
CA ASN A 443 -2.53 -17.31 2.37
C ASN A 443 -3.06 -18.66 2.89
N ALA A 444 -2.18 -19.43 3.50
CA ALA A 444 -2.52 -20.77 4.02
C ALA A 444 -3.59 -20.76 5.13
N GLY A 445 -3.97 -19.59 5.66
CA GLY A 445 -4.88 -19.47 6.80
C GLY A 445 -6.36 -19.35 6.41
N HIS A 446 -6.68 -18.64 5.33
CA HIS A 446 -8.08 -18.38 4.91
C HIS A 446 -8.16 -17.80 3.51
N ASP A 447 -9.36 -17.91 2.93
CA ASP A 447 -9.76 -17.24 1.70
C ASP A 447 -10.82 -16.17 1.98
N TYR A 448 -11.02 -15.26 1.04
CA TYR A 448 -11.99 -14.17 1.10
C TYR A 448 -13.05 -14.38 0.01
N VAL A 449 -14.28 -14.57 0.44
CA VAL A 449 -15.43 -14.84 -0.45
C VAL A 449 -16.45 -13.72 -0.36
N GLY A 450 -16.87 -13.17 -1.51
CA GLY A 450 -17.84 -12.08 -1.50
C GLY A 450 -18.12 -11.45 -2.86
N MET A 451 -18.48 -10.18 -2.82
CA MET A 451 -18.84 -9.37 -3.99
C MET A 451 -17.77 -8.29 -4.19
N PHE A 452 -17.44 -8.01 -5.46
CA PHE A 452 -16.45 -6.97 -5.78
C PHE A 452 -16.94 -6.02 -6.86
N VAL A 453 -16.39 -4.81 -6.82
CA VAL A 453 -16.57 -3.77 -7.86
C VAL A 453 -15.23 -3.05 -8.05
N SER A 454 -14.89 -2.75 -9.30
CA SER A 454 -13.68 -2.02 -9.68
C SER A 454 -13.98 -0.96 -10.72
N ARG A 455 -13.32 0.19 -10.59
CA ARG A 455 -13.47 1.37 -11.46
C ARG A 455 -14.87 2.02 -11.41
N ASN A 456 -15.37 2.47 -12.56
CA ASN A 456 -16.63 3.24 -12.68
C ASN A 456 -17.83 2.30 -12.71
N ALA A 457 -18.11 1.66 -11.60
CA ALA A 457 -19.25 0.76 -11.47
C ALA A 457 -20.03 1.05 -10.19
N ASP A 458 -21.33 0.93 -10.29
CA ASP A 458 -22.33 1.08 -9.26
C ASP A 458 -23.24 -0.16 -9.38
N ILE A 459 -23.10 -1.08 -8.43
CA ILE A 459 -23.74 -2.39 -8.50
C ILE A 459 -24.49 -2.65 -7.20
N THR A 460 -25.79 -2.98 -7.35
CA THR A 460 -26.58 -3.52 -6.25
C THR A 460 -26.63 -5.04 -6.36
N PHE A 461 -26.07 -5.72 -5.37
CA PHE A 461 -26.19 -7.17 -5.20
C PHE A 461 -27.35 -7.47 -4.28
N SER A 462 -28.38 -8.12 -4.79
CA SER A 462 -29.55 -8.57 -4.02
C SER A 462 -29.62 -10.09 -3.96
N ASN A 463 -30.46 -10.64 -3.06
CA ASN A 463 -30.58 -12.08 -2.85
C ASN A 463 -29.22 -12.75 -2.56
N VAL A 464 -28.32 -12.01 -1.91
CA VAL A 464 -27.00 -12.53 -1.55
C VAL A 464 -27.16 -13.67 -0.55
N SER A 465 -26.63 -14.82 -0.89
CA SER A 465 -26.63 -16.01 -0.04
C SER A 465 -25.25 -16.68 -0.12
N LEU A 466 -24.59 -16.80 1.03
CA LEU A 466 -23.34 -17.55 1.19
C LEU A 466 -23.60 -18.72 2.14
N THR A 467 -23.32 -19.92 1.68
CA THR A 467 -23.29 -21.15 2.49
C THR A 467 -21.87 -21.68 2.48
N VAL A 468 -21.33 -22.00 3.63
CA VAL A 468 -19.98 -22.54 3.82
C VAL A 468 -20.06 -23.89 4.54
N ASP A 469 -19.45 -24.90 3.96
CA ASP A 469 -19.27 -26.22 4.52
C ASP A 469 -17.79 -26.37 4.94
N ALA A 470 -17.52 -26.15 6.22
CA ALA A 470 -16.16 -26.20 6.79
C ALA A 470 -15.55 -27.60 6.64
N LYS A 471 -14.25 -27.67 6.32
CA LYS A 471 -13.47 -28.91 6.18
C LYS A 471 -12.32 -29.00 7.18
#